data_5cbf2d8a82177d713618451be34c20ab
#
_entry.id   5cbf2d8a82177d713618451be34c20ab
#
_cell.length_a   1.000
_cell.length_b   1.000
_cell.length_c   1.000
_cell.angle_alpha   90.00
_cell.angle_beta   90.00
_cell.angle_gamma   90.00
#
_symmetry.space_group_name_H-M   'P 1'
#
loop_
_entity.id
_entity.type
_entity.pdbx_description
1 polymer ?
#
loop_
_entity_poly.entity_id
_entity_poly.type
_entity_poly.pdbx_seq_one_letter_code
_entity_poly.pdbx_strand_id
1 'polypeptide(L)'
;MSNNTISLDLNFVKAQFPAFNDPLSSKWSFFENAGGSYVPINVIERLNHFMTSTKVQPYAEFDTSAIAGDNMDQATNLFAEMINAQNDEIIIGASTTMNMYVLSNAMRSLLNPGDEVIVTNQDHEANVGAWRRLAEHGMTIKEWKINPDSAELEIDDLKAL
;
A
#
# COMPACT_ATOMS: atom_id res chain seq x y z
N MET A 1 15.29 -28.43 -22.22
CA MET A 1 15.17 -27.07 -21.71
C MET A 1 15.63 -27.09 -20.27
N SER A 2 16.81 -26.56 -19.97
CA SER A 2 17.35 -26.51 -18.61
C SER A 2 16.54 -25.48 -17.79
N ASN A 3 15.81 -25.95 -16.79
CA ASN A 3 15.21 -25.09 -15.78
C ASN A 3 16.34 -24.42 -14.99
N ASN A 4 16.77 -23.23 -15.41
CA ASN A 4 17.57 -22.36 -14.58
C ASN A 4 16.67 -21.84 -13.44
N THR A 5 16.52 -22.63 -12.39
CA THR A 5 15.99 -22.13 -11.12
C THR A 5 17.01 -21.16 -10.56
N ILE A 6 16.73 -19.86 -10.66
CA ILE A 6 17.52 -18.82 -9.98
C ILE A 6 17.34 -19.10 -8.48
N SER A 7 18.41 -19.60 -7.84
CA SER A 7 18.43 -19.77 -6.38
C SER A 7 18.54 -18.40 -5.72
N LEU A 8 17.61 -18.08 -4.84
CA LEU A 8 17.66 -16.85 -4.04
C LEU A 8 18.84 -16.94 -3.06
N ASP A 9 19.75 -15.98 -3.10
CA ASP A 9 20.82 -15.86 -2.10
C ASP A 9 20.26 -15.30 -0.80
N LEU A 10 19.90 -16.19 0.13
CA LEU A 10 19.34 -15.83 1.42
C LEU A 10 20.30 -15.04 2.32
N ASN A 11 21.61 -15.23 2.17
CA ASN A 11 22.60 -14.48 2.93
C ASN A 11 22.66 -13.03 2.45
N PHE A 12 22.66 -12.83 1.14
CA PHE A 12 22.55 -11.49 0.55
C PHE A 12 21.26 -10.81 0.99
N VAL A 13 20.12 -11.49 0.88
CA VAL A 13 18.81 -10.91 1.27
C VAL A 13 18.81 -10.51 2.74
N LYS A 14 19.23 -11.40 3.64
CA LYS A 14 19.29 -11.08 5.08
C LYS A 14 20.20 -9.91 5.40
N ALA A 15 21.33 -9.79 4.72
CA ALA A 15 22.28 -8.70 4.91
C ALA A 15 21.70 -7.32 4.53
N GLN A 16 20.64 -7.28 3.71
CA GLN A 16 19.96 -6.03 3.36
C GLN A 16 19.10 -5.46 4.51
N PHE A 17 18.81 -6.25 5.55
CA PHE A 17 17.93 -5.85 6.65
C PHE A 17 18.70 -5.76 7.97
N PRO A 18 19.11 -4.55 8.40
CA PRO A 18 19.91 -4.37 9.62
C PRO A 18 19.29 -4.96 10.88
N ALA A 19 17.96 -5.03 10.96
CA ALA A 19 17.25 -5.58 12.09
C ALA A 19 17.63 -7.05 12.40
N PHE A 20 18.03 -7.84 11.40
CA PHE A 20 18.46 -9.22 11.64
C PHE A 20 19.82 -9.34 12.35
N ASN A 21 20.59 -8.25 12.41
CA ASN A 21 21.86 -8.16 13.15
C ASN A 21 21.68 -7.52 14.54
N ASP A 22 20.51 -6.96 14.84
CA ASP A 22 20.20 -6.39 16.15
C ASP A 22 20.05 -7.51 17.20
N PRO A 23 20.68 -7.39 18.41
CA PRO A 23 20.63 -8.41 19.43
C PRO A 23 19.24 -8.79 19.95
N LEU A 24 18.26 -7.90 19.85
CA LEU A 24 16.88 -8.16 20.25
C LEU A 24 16.13 -8.91 19.16
N SER A 25 16.27 -8.46 17.91
CA SER A 25 15.56 -9.01 16.76
C SER A 25 16.13 -10.35 16.29
N SER A 26 17.46 -10.51 16.36
CA SER A 26 18.17 -11.72 15.88
C SER A 26 17.83 -13.01 16.66
N LYS A 27 17.20 -12.88 17.82
CA LYS A 27 16.75 -14.03 18.65
C LYS A 27 15.47 -14.68 18.11
N TRP A 28 14.75 -14.02 17.21
CA TRP A 28 13.45 -14.44 16.76
C TRP A 28 13.44 -14.80 15.28
N SER A 29 12.65 -15.81 14.94
CA SER A 29 12.25 -16.05 13.56
C SER A 29 11.04 -15.14 13.26
N PHE A 30 11.23 -14.16 12.38
CA PHE A 30 10.22 -13.16 12.09
C PHE A 30 9.26 -13.66 11.00
N PHE A 31 7.98 -13.79 11.36
CA PHE A 31 6.89 -14.20 10.46
C PHE A 31 5.72 -13.20 10.41
N GLU A 32 5.88 -12.03 11.05
CA GLU A 32 4.82 -11.02 11.20
C GLU A 32 4.86 -9.94 10.10
N ASN A 33 5.15 -10.34 8.86
CA ASN A 33 5.20 -9.38 7.74
C ASN A 33 3.84 -8.74 7.41
N ALA A 34 2.73 -9.39 7.78
CA ALA A 34 1.39 -8.84 7.59
C ALA A 34 1.13 -7.61 8.46
N GLY A 35 1.67 -7.59 9.69
CA GLY A 35 1.56 -6.44 10.59
C GLY A 35 2.57 -5.33 10.32
N GLY A 36 3.72 -5.68 9.74
CA GLY A 36 4.77 -4.74 9.37
C GLY A 36 6.10 -5.44 9.15
N SER A 37 6.82 -5.08 8.11
CA SER A 37 8.11 -5.66 7.74
C SER A 37 9.27 -4.84 8.25
N TYR A 38 10.42 -5.48 8.50
CA TYR A 38 11.68 -4.77 8.68
C TYR A 38 12.06 -3.98 7.43
N VAL A 39 12.80 -2.89 7.63
CA VAL A 39 13.16 -1.96 6.56
C VAL A 39 14.56 -2.29 6.03
N PRO A 40 14.76 -2.41 4.72
CA PRO A 40 16.08 -2.64 4.14
C PRO A 40 16.98 -1.40 4.23
N ILE A 41 18.29 -1.63 4.26
CA ILE A 41 19.31 -0.58 4.49
C ILE A 41 19.22 0.57 3.48
N ASN A 42 18.98 0.29 2.23
CA ASN A 42 18.89 1.31 1.18
C ASN A 42 17.72 2.29 1.39
N VAL A 43 16.61 1.83 1.98
CA VAL A 43 15.47 2.70 2.34
C VAL A 43 15.84 3.60 3.53
N ILE A 44 16.55 3.03 4.55
CA ILE A 44 17.03 3.79 5.71
C ILE A 44 18.01 4.89 5.26
N GLU A 45 18.95 4.56 4.40
CA GLU A 45 19.93 5.49 3.85
C GLU A 45 19.25 6.59 3.03
N ARG A 46 18.27 6.23 2.19
CA ARG A 46 17.51 7.19 1.40
C ARG A 46 16.73 8.16 2.28
N LEU A 47 16.08 7.65 3.33
CA LEU A 47 15.35 8.47 4.28
C LEU A 47 16.29 9.40 5.07
N ASN A 48 17.44 8.90 5.52
CA ASN A 48 18.47 9.71 6.17
C ASN A 48 18.95 10.84 5.25
N HIS A 49 19.26 10.54 4.00
CA HIS A 49 19.68 11.54 3.04
C HIS A 49 18.59 12.60 2.82
N PHE A 50 17.33 12.18 2.65
CA PHE A 50 16.21 13.12 2.54
C PHE A 50 16.12 14.04 3.76
N MET A 51 16.12 13.47 4.97
CA MET A 51 15.95 14.25 6.22
C MET A 51 17.09 15.21 6.48
N THR A 52 18.31 14.89 6.05
CA THR A 52 19.52 15.71 6.31
C THR A 52 19.84 16.70 5.20
N SER A 53 19.36 16.47 3.96
CA SER A 53 19.82 17.23 2.80
C SER A 53 18.72 17.89 1.99
N THR A 54 17.58 17.23 1.78
CA THR A 54 16.56 17.68 0.81
C THR A 54 15.15 17.83 1.40
N LYS A 55 15.01 17.79 2.74
CA LYS A 55 13.72 18.01 3.39
C LYS A 55 13.33 19.47 3.39
N VAL A 56 12.81 19.92 2.27
CA VAL A 56 12.29 21.27 2.03
C VAL A 56 10.97 21.18 1.25
N GLN A 57 10.29 22.31 1.07
CA GLN A 57 9.15 22.38 0.15
C GLN A 57 9.63 22.04 -1.27
N PRO A 58 9.08 21.03 -1.95
CA PRO A 58 9.47 20.67 -3.32
C PRO A 58 8.96 21.69 -4.36
N TYR A 59 9.52 21.60 -5.56
CA TYR A 59 9.12 22.35 -6.78
C TYR A 59 9.36 23.87 -6.75
N ALA A 60 10.25 24.37 -5.88
CA ALA A 60 10.77 25.74 -5.99
C ALA A 60 12.08 25.78 -6.81
N GLU A 61 12.50 26.98 -7.19
CA GLU A 61 13.61 27.17 -8.14
C GLU A 61 15.02 26.93 -7.57
N PHE A 62 15.19 26.78 -6.25
CA PHE A 62 16.49 26.50 -5.65
C PHE A 62 16.82 25.01 -5.62
N ASP A 63 18.09 24.65 -5.72
CA ASP A 63 18.59 23.31 -6.01
C ASP A 63 18.00 22.20 -5.14
N THR A 64 17.98 22.38 -3.81
CA THR A 64 17.47 21.32 -2.91
C THR A 64 15.98 21.10 -3.06
N SER A 65 15.21 22.13 -3.42
CA SER A 65 13.78 22.05 -3.68
C SER A 65 13.48 21.37 -5.02
N ALA A 66 14.25 21.70 -6.05
CA ALA A 66 14.16 21.02 -7.35
C ALA A 66 14.46 19.52 -7.21
N ILE A 67 15.56 19.16 -6.51
CA ILE A 67 15.91 17.76 -6.24
C ILE A 67 14.78 17.04 -5.45
N ALA A 68 14.15 17.71 -4.49
CA ALA A 68 13.05 17.13 -3.74
C ALA A 68 11.83 16.84 -4.64
N GLY A 69 11.50 17.76 -5.54
CA GLY A 69 10.45 17.59 -6.56
C GLY A 69 10.77 16.43 -7.52
N ASP A 70 11.95 16.45 -8.11
CA ASP A 70 12.42 15.40 -9.04
C ASP A 70 12.35 14.01 -8.40
N ASN A 71 12.72 13.89 -7.13
CA ASN A 71 12.63 12.62 -6.40
C ASN A 71 11.19 12.14 -6.20
N MET A 72 10.23 13.03 -6.00
CA MET A 72 8.80 12.69 -5.91
C MET A 72 8.27 12.22 -7.27
N ASP A 73 8.63 12.92 -8.34
CA ASP A 73 8.23 12.55 -9.70
C ASP A 73 8.83 11.20 -10.12
N GLN A 74 10.10 10.95 -9.79
CA GLN A 74 10.74 9.64 -10.01
C GLN A 74 10.02 8.52 -9.26
N ALA A 75 9.60 8.74 -8.01
CA ALA A 75 8.86 7.73 -7.25
C ALA A 75 7.51 7.43 -7.91
N THR A 76 6.77 8.45 -8.35
CA THR A 76 5.50 8.30 -9.05
C THR A 76 5.67 7.54 -10.37
N ASN A 77 6.66 7.91 -11.18
CA ASN A 77 6.99 7.25 -12.44
C ASN A 77 7.32 5.77 -12.22
N LEU A 78 8.16 5.46 -11.22
CA LEU A 78 8.55 4.09 -10.92
C LEU A 78 7.35 3.22 -10.52
N PHE A 79 6.45 3.74 -9.68
CA PHE A 79 5.23 3.01 -9.32
C PHE A 79 4.30 2.82 -10.51
N ALA A 80 4.13 3.83 -11.36
CA ALA A 80 3.33 3.73 -12.58
C ALA A 80 3.86 2.62 -13.50
N GLU A 81 5.16 2.59 -13.75
CA GLU A 81 5.81 1.54 -14.54
C GLU A 81 5.61 0.14 -13.92
N MET A 82 5.79 0.00 -12.60
CA MET A 82 5.69 -1.29 -11.91
C MET A 82 4.30 -1.92 -11.99
N ILE A 83 3.24 -1.12 -12.05
CA ILE A 83 1.85 -1.60 -12.09
C ILE A 83 1.18 -1.39 -13.44
N ASN A 84 1.93 -0.96 -14.45
CA ASN A 84 1.43 -0.67 -15.80
C ASN A 84 0.29 0.37 -15.80
N ALA A 85 0.48 1.47 -15.06
CA ALA A 85 -0.43 2.60 -14.97
C ALA A 85 0.20 3.88 -15.56
N GLN A 86 -0.61 4.94 -15.71
CA GLN A 86 -0.13 6.27 -16.03
C GLN A 86 0.24 7.04 -14.75
N ASN A 87 1.05 8.08 -14.85
CA ASN A 87 1.51 8.85 -13.69
C ASN A 87 0.36 9.55 -12.94
N ASP A 88 -0.66 9.99 -13.65
CA ASP A 88 -1.85 10.64 -13.10
C ASP A 88 -2.83 9.66 -12.43
N GLU A 89 -2.60 8.35 -12.57
CA GLU A 89 -3.33 7.29 -11.86
C GLU A 89 -2.65 6.91 -10.53
N ILE A 90 -1.48 7.50 -10.20
CA ILE A 90 -0.71 7.16 -8.99
C ILE A 90 -0.83 8.26 -7.94
N ILE A 91 -1.26 7.87 -6.75
CA ILE A 91 -1.26 8.72 -5.56
C ILE A 91 -0.47 8.04 -4.45
N ILE A 92 0.68 8.62 -4.10
CA ILE A 92 1.50 8.16 -2.98
C ILE A 92 1.10 8.93 -1.72
N GLY A 93 0.50 8.25 -0.76
CA GLY A 93 0.05 8.84 0.50
C GLY A 93 0.74 8.25 1.73
N ALA A 94 0.32 8.70 2.90
CA ALA A 94 0.94 8.34 4.18
C ALA A 94 0.73 6.87 4.56
N SER A 95 -0.40 6.27 4.18
CA SER A 95 -0.74 4.87 4.42
C SER A 95 -1.94 4.44 3.59
N THR A 96 -2.14 3.13 3.42
CA THR A 96 -3.35 2.57 2.80
C THR A 96 -4.61 3.07 3.47
N THR A 97 -4.66 3.06 4.81
CA THR A 97 -5.81 3.53 5.58
C THR A 97 -6.17 4.98 5.25
N MET A 98 -5.18 5.88 5.26
CA MET A 98 -5.41 7.29 4.92
C MET A 98 -5.84 7.46 3.47
N ASN A 99 -5.22 6.75 2.54
CA ASN A 99 -5.57 6.82 1.12
C ASN A 99 -7.01 6.35 0.88
N MET A 100 -7.44 5.25 1.51
CA MET A 100 -8.82 4.76 1.42
C MET A 100 -9.81 5.75 2.05
N TYR A 101 -9.46 6.39 3.15
CA TYR A 101 -10.27 7.44 3.76
C TYR A 101 -10.45 8.65 2.83
N VAL A 102 -9.36 9.13 2.25
CA VAL A 102 -9.40 10.25 1.30
C VAL A 102 -10.24 9.87 0.07
N LEU A 103 -9.98 8.69 -0.51
CA LEU A 103 -10.69 8.20 -1.68
C LEU A 103 -12.19 8.04 -1.43
N SER A 104 -12.59 7.36 -0.35
CA SER A 104 -14.01 7.16 -0.02
C SER A 104 -14.75 8.48 0.19
N ASN A 105 -14.11 9.46 0.86
CA ASN A 105 -14.70 10.79 1.03
C ASN A 105 -14.78 11.58 -0.29
N ALA A 106 -13.80 11.46 -1.18
CA ALA A 106 -13.86 12.06 -2.50
C ALA A 106 -15.00 11.47 -3.33
N MET A 107 -15.12 10.13 -3.33
CA MET A 107 -16.19 9.41 -4.04
C MET A 107 -17.59 9.71 -3.50
N ARG A 108 -17.72 10.07 -2.23
CA ARG A 108 -19.00 10.39 -1.61
C ARG A 108 -19.80 11.46 -2.38
N SER A 109 -19.12 12.43 -2.97
CA SER A 109 -19.78 13.48 -3.77
C SER A 109 -20.41 12.99 -5.07
N LEU A 110 -20.05 11.78 -5.51
CA LEU A 110 -20.54 11.13 -6.72
C LEU A 110 -21.66 10.12 -6.43
N LEU A 111 -21.93 9.84 -5.15
CA LEU A 111 -22.90 8.86 -4.68
C LEU A 111 -24.14 9.56 -4.12
N ASN A 112 -25.32 8.91 -4.27
CA ASN A 112 -26.57 9.37 -3.74
C ASN A 112 -27.06 8.46 -2.61
N PRO A 113 -27.89 8.95 -1.68
CA PRO A 113 -28.55 8.09 -0.71
C PRO A 113 -29.30 6.94 -1.39
N GLY A 114 -29.05 5.72 -0.95
CA GLY A 114 -29.60 4.50 -1.55
C GLY A 114 -28.67 3.81 -2.56
N ASP A 115 -27.62 4.47 -3.04
CA ASP A 115 -26.60 3.80 -3.84
C ASP A 115 -25.92 2.68 -3.03
N GLU A 116 -25.52 1.62 -3.71
CA GLU A 116 -24.98 0.41 -3.10
C GLU A 116 -23.45 0.38 -3.18
N VAL A 117 -22.81 0.00 -2.09
CA VAL A 117 -21.38 -0.23 -2.01
C VAL A 117 -21.15 -1.66 -1.55
N ILE A 118 -20.48 -2.46 -2.37
CA ILE A 118 -20.13 -3.83 -2.03
C ILE A 118 -18.73 -3.85 -1.39
N VAL A 119 -18.64 -4.47 -0.22
CA VAL A 119 -17.38 -4.73 0.50
C VAL A 119 -17.26 -6.23 0.76
N THR A 120 -16.06 -6.72 1.05
CA THR A 120 -15.87 -8.13 1.44
C THR A 120 -15.60 -8.23 2.95
N ASN A 121 -15.76 -9.43 3.51
CA ASN A 121 -15.27 -9.76 4.84
C ASN A 121 -13.88 -10.42 4.81
N GLN A 122 -13.26 -10.51 3.65
CA GLN A 122 -11.92 -11.07 3.43
C GLN A 122 -10.84 -10.00 3.43
N ASP A 123 -11.18 -8.78 3.00
CA ASP A 123 -10.24 -7.67 2.93
C ASP A 123 -9.84 -7.13 4.31
N HIS A 124 -8.64 -6.58 4.36
CA HIS A 124 -8.16 -5.88 5.54
C HIS A 124 -9.03 -4.64 5.84
N GLU A 125 -9.25 -4.35 7.13
CA GLU A 125 -10.08 -3.22 7.57
C GLU A 125 -9.63 -1.86 7.00
N ALA A 126 -8.34 -1.67 6.74
CA ALA A 126 -7.81 -0.48 6.06
C ALA A 126 -8.45 -0.25 4.68
N ASN A 127 -8.81 -1.33 3.97
CA ASN A 127 -9.43 -1.24 2.65
C ASN A 127 -10.95 -1.05 2.72
N VAL A 128 -11.63 -1.70 3.66
CA VAL A 128 -13.11 -1.73 3.67
C VAL A 128 -13.74 -0.78 4.67
N GLY A 129 -13.05 -0.44 5.77
CA GLY A 129 -13.62 0.36 6.85
C GLY A 129 -14.10 1.73 6.42
N ALA A 130 -13.34 2.42 5.56
CA ALA A 130 -13.71 3.73 5.03
C ALA A 130 -14.97 3.67 4.15
N TRP A 131 -15.14 2.60 3.36
CA TRP A 131 -16.32 2.40 2.52
C TRP A 131 -17.55 2.04 3.35
N ARG A 132 -17.41 1.20 4.40
CA ARG A 132 -18.51 0.88 5.32
C ARG A 132 -19.10 2.12 5.98
N ARG A 133 -18.27 3.12 6.27
CA ARG A 133 -18.73 4.38 6.87
C ARG A 133 -19.61 5.23 5.96
N LEU A 134 -19.65 4.96 4.66
CA LEU A 134 -20.60 5.63 3.77
C LEU A 134 -22.07 5.35 4.12
N ALA A 135 -22.34 4.28 4.90
CA ALA A 135 -23.67 4.05 5.48
C ALA A 135 -24.17 5.24 6.32
N GLU A 136 -23.27 5.95 7.01
CA GLU A 136 -23.59 7.15 7.80
C GLU A 136 -24.13 8.30 6.92
N HIS A 137 -23.92 8.20 5.61
CA HIS A 137 -24.36 9.17 4.60
C HIS A 137 -25.49 8.65 3.70
N GLY A 138 -26.12 7.54 4.08
CA GLY A 138 -27.30 6.99 3.40
C GLY A 138 -27.01 5.97 2.31
N MET A 139 -25.75 5.55 2.10
CA MET A 139 -25.43 4.47 1.17
C MET A 139 -25.75 3.12 1.79
N THR A 140 -26.13 2.17 0.96
CA THR A 140 -26.41 0.79 1.37
C THR A 140 -25.14 -0.04 1.25
N ILE A 141 -24.64 -0.57 2.37
CA ILE A 141 -23.44 -1.43 2.38
C ILE A 141 -23.87 -2.89 2.27
N LYS A 142 -23.43 -3.55 1.22
CA LYS A 142 -23.62 -4.99 0.99
C LYS A 142 -22.33 -5.73 1.22
N GLU A 143 -22.36 -6.85 1.94
CA GLU A 143 -21.17 -7.62 2.26
C GLU A 143 -21.12 -8.90 1.43
N TRP A 144 -20.17 -8.99 0.52
CA TRP A 144 -19.84 -10.21 -0.20
C TRP A 144 -18.95 -11.07 0.70
N LYS A 145 -19.52 -12.12 1.24
CA LYS A 145 -18.89 -12.96 2.25
C LYS A 145 -18.11 -14.10 1.63
N ILE A 146 -16.96 -14.40 2.23
CA ILE A 146 -16.22 -15.61 1.93
C ILE A 146 -17.05 -16.83 2.28
N ASN A 147 -17.10 -17.80 1.38
CA ASN A 147 -17.72 -19.10 1.65
C ASN A 147 -16.84 -19.87 2.67
N PRO A 148 -17.37 -20.27 3.84
CA PRO A 148 -16.58 -20.91 4.88
C PRO A 148 -16.07 -22.30 4.50
N ASP A 149 -16.71 -22.98 3.54
CA ASP A 149 -16.36 -24.34 3.13
C ASP A 149 -15.26 -24.33 2.06
N SER A 150 -15.35 -23.44 1.07
CA SER A 150 -14.35 -23.28 0.00
C SER A 150 -13.22 -22.31 0.35
N ALA A 151 -13.42 -21.43 1.32
CA ALA A 151 -12.56 -20.28 1.64
C ALA A 151 -12.36 -19.31 0.45
N GLU A 152 -13.33 -19.21 -0.45
CA GLU A 152 -13.32 -18.35 -1.63
C GLU A 152 -14.49 -17.37 -1.63
N LEU A 153 -14.35 -16.28 -2.38
CA LEU A 153 -15.44 -15.36 -2.71
C LEU A 153 -16.11 -15.87 -3.98
N GLU A 154 -17.31 -16.42 -3.87
CA GLU A 154 -18.00 -17.04 -4.98
C GLU A 154 -18.83 -16.02 -5.78
N ILE A 155 -18.72 -16.09 -7.11
CA ILE A 155 -19.40 -15.13 -8.01
C ILE A 155 -20.93 -15.23 -7.91
N ASP A 156 -21.46 -16.40 -7.62
CA ASP A 156 -22.92 -16.57 -7.50
C ASP A 156 -23.46 -15.89 -6.24
N ASP A 157 -22.68 -15.84 -5.15
CA ASP A 157 -23.02 -15.06 -3.96
C ASP A 157 -22.99 -13.55 -4.24
N LEU A 158 -22.03 -13.06 -5.05
CA LEU A 158 -21.99 -11.68 -5.49
C LEU A 158 -23.22 -11.30 -6.31
N LYS A 159 -23.66 -12.16 -7.23
CA LYS A 159 -24.87 -11.93 -8.05
C LYS A 159 -26.15 -11.92 -7.24
N ALA A 160 -26.16 -12.56 -6.07
CA ALA A 160 -27.31 -12.62 -5.18
C ALA A 160 -27.45 -11.39 -4.26
N LEU A 161 -26.44 -10.54 -4.20
CA LEU A 161 -26.45 -9.29 -3.43
C LEU A 161 -27.30 -8.21 -4.10
#